data_779bea5ba076db4aca3ea6511a6e3e6a
#
_entry.id   779bea5ba076db4aca3ea6511a6e3e6a
#
_cell.length_a   1.000
_cell.length_b   1.000
_cell.length_c   1.000
_cell.angle_alpha   90.00
_cell.angle_beta   90.00
_cell.angle_gamma   90.00
#
_symmetry.space_group_name_H-M   'P 1'
#
loop_
_entity.id
_entity.type
_entity.pdbx_description
1 polymer ?
#
loop_
_entity_poly.entity_id
_entity_poly.type
_entity_poly.pdbx_seq_one_letter_code
_entity_poly.pdbx_strand_id
1 'polypeptide(L)'
;MNFTYTKKVTDLIEQLTVFMDKHIYPNDQAYRDHFKTTDNIWQQPPLISDLKKKAQAEGLWNLFLPDSDHGAGLSNLEYAPLAEIMGHIPWSSEVFNCSAPDTGNMEVLDRY
;
A
#
# COMPACT_ATOMS: atom_id res chain seq x y z
N MET A 1 -29.42 -0.49 -3.68
CA MET A 1 -28.80 -0.85 -2.41
C MET A 1 -27.70 0.15 -2.09
N ASN A 2 -27.81 0.84 -0.98
CA ASN A 2 -26.78 1.78 -0.57
C ASN A 2 -25.68 1.05 0.20
N PHE A 3 -24.47 1.07 -0.35
CA PHE A 3 -23.30 0.53 0.35
C PHE A 3 -22.65 1.64 1.18
N THR A 4 -22.61 1.45 2.49
CA THR A 4 -21.98 2.39 3.40
C THR A 4 -20.76 1.73 4.03
N TYR A 5 -19.60 2.36 3.91
CA TYR A 5 -18.39 1.87 4.55
C TYR A 5 -18.47 2.00 6.06
N THR A 6 -17.89 1.04 6.78
CA THR A 6 -17.76 1.13 8.23
C THR A 6 -16.85 2.29 8.60
N LYS A 7 -16.93 2.72 9.86
CA LYS A 7 -16.04 3.77 10.38
C LYS A 7 -14.56 3.38 10.20
N LYS A 8 -14.23 2.10 10.44
CA LYS A 8 -12.88 1.58 10.25
C LYS A 8 -12.37 1.81 8.83
N VAL A 9 -13.18 1.50 7.83
CA VAL A 9 -12.82 1.69 6.42
C VAL A 9 -12.73 3.16 6.07
N THR A 10 -13.68 3.97 6.52
CA THR A 10 -13.66 5.42 6.29
C THR A 10 -12.39 6.06 6.87
N ASP A 11 -12.03 5.67 8.09
CA ASP A 11 -10.81 6.17 8.74
C ASP A 11 -9.55 5.74 7.98
N LEU A 12 -9.51 4.50 7.47
CA LEU A 12 -8.40 4.02 6.67
C LEU A 12 -8.29 4.73 5.32
N ILE A 13 -9.42 5.02 4.67
CA ILE A 13 -9.43 5.79 3.42
C ILE A 13 -8.84 7.18 3.66
N GLU A 14 -9.25 7.85 4.72
CA GLU A 14 -8.75 9.18 5.07
C GLU A 14 -7.25 9.12 5.38
N GLN A 15 -6.84 8.18 6.22
CA GLN A 15 -5.44 8.00 6.61
C GLN A 15 -4.55 7.68 5.42
N LEU A 16 -5.00 6.79 4.53
CA LEU A 16 -4.26 6.44 3.33
C LEU A 16 -4.17 7.62 2.36
N THR A 17 -5.25 8.37 2.18
CA THR A 17 -5.26 9.57 1.34
C THR A 17 -4.26 10.60 1.83
N VAL A 18 -4.23 10.86 3.13
CA VAL A 18 -3.25 11.78 3.74
C VAL A 18 -1.82 11.29 3.53
N PHE A 19 -1.58 9.99 3.70
CA PHE A 19 -0.26 9.41 3.47
C PHE A 19 0.18 9.57 2.01
N MET A 20 -0.73 9.32 1.07
CA MET A 20 -0.45 9.51 -0.36
C MET A 20 -0.07 10.97 -0.66
N ASP A 21 -0.83 11.91 -0.12
CA ASP A 21 -0.58 13.35 -0.34
C ASP A 21 0.74 13.81 0.27
N LYS A 22 1.11 13.28 1.44
CA LYS A 22 2.32 13.70 2.15
C LYS A 22 3.59 13.02 1.65
N HIS A 23 3.51 11.73 1.31
CA HIS A 23 4.69 10.89 1.13
C HIS A 23 4.81 10.30 -0.27
N ILE A 24 3.71 10.02 -0.94
CA ILE A 24 3.74 9.32 -2.23
C ILE A 24 3.79 10.31 -3.39
N TYR A 25 2.82 11.20 -3.52
CA TYR A 25 2.78 12.15 -4.64
C TYR A 25 4.04 13.03 -4.69
N PRO A 26 4.54 13.59 -3.58
CA PRO A 26 5.77 14.39 -3.63
C PRO A 26 7.01 13.60 -4.06
N ASN A 27 7.02 12.29 -3.87
CA ASN A 27 8.16 11.44 -4.19
C ASN A 27 8.06 10.75 -5.56
N ASP A 28 6.97 10.95 -6.30
CA ASP A 28 6.78 10.28 -7.58
C ASP A 28 7.86 10.66 -8.59
N GLN A 29 8.22 11.93 -8.66
CA GLN A 29 9.29 12.39 -9.56
C GLN A 29 10.65 11.81 -9.16
N ALA A 30 10.95 11.75 -7.88
CA ALA A 30 12.20 11.16 -7.38
C ALA A 30 12.28 9.66 -7.72
N TYR A 31 11.15 8.96 -7.59
CA TYR A 31 11.07 7.55 -7.98
C TYR A 31 11.38 7.34 -9.46
N ARG A 32 10.77 8.15 -10.32
CA ARG A 32 11.01 8.08 -11.78
C ARG A 32 12.44 8.44 -12.14
N ASP A 33 12.99 9.47 -11.52
CA ASP A 33 14.35 9.95 -11.78
C ASP A 33 15.40 8.92 -11.39
N HIS A 34 15.15 8.12 -10.36
CA HIS A 34 16.05 7.04 -9.97
C HIS A 34 16.35 6.12 -11.16
N PHE A 35 15.34 5.73 -11.92
CA PHE A 35 15.51 4.81 -13.05
C PHE A 35 16.15 5.44 -14.27
N LYS A 36 16.21 6.77 -14.34
CA LYS A 36 16.91 7.47 -15.41
C LYS A 36 18.43 7.52 -15.17
N THR A 37 18.86 7.43 -13.92
CA THR A 37 20.26 7.62 -13.52
C THR A 37 20.92 6.37 -12.96
N THR A 38 20.17 5.30 -12.69
CA THR A 38 20.72 4.08 -12.12
C THR A 38 21.28 3.16 -13.20
N ASP A 39 22.38 2.49 -12.88
CA ASP A 39 22.96 1.44 -13.73
C ASP A 39 22.26 0.09 -13.53
N ASN A 40 21.49 -0.06 -12.47
CA ASN A 40 20.78 -1.29 -12.14
C ASN A 40 19.27 -1.05 -11.99
N ILE A 41 18.53 -1.37 -13.07
CA ILE A 41 17.07 -1.19 -13.11
C ILE A 41 16.29 -2.13 -12.16
N TRP A 42 16.97 -3.17 -11.65
CA TRP A 42 16.37 -4.13 -10.72
C TRP A 42 16.45 -3.68 -9.26
N GLN A 43 17.24 -2.66 -8.99
CA GLN A 43 17.38 -2.12 -7.65
C GLN A 43 16.27 -1.10 -7.36
N GLN A 44 15.52 -1.32 -6.27
CA GLN A 44 14.50 -0.35 -5.84
C GLN A 44 15.14 0.94 -5.36
N PRO A 45 14.50 2.10 -5.61
CA PRO A 45 14.95 3.37 -5.03
C PRO A 45 15.02 3.29 -3.51
N PRO A 46 16.05 3.88 -2.88
CA PRO A 46 16.17 3.88 -1.41
C PRO A 46 14.98 4.50 -0.69
N LEU A 47 14.27 5.44 -1.31
CA LEU A 47 13.08 6.07 -0.74
C LEU A 47 11.97 5.06 -0.40
N ILE A 48 11.91 3.93 -1.11
CA ILE A 48 10.89 2.91 -0.85
C ILE A 48 11.05 2.30 0.54
N SER A 49 12.28 2.01 0.97
CA SER A 49 12.54 1.46 2.31
C SER A 49 12.08 2.41 3.42
N ASP A 50 12.34 3.71 3.26
CA ASP A 50 11.93 4.71 4.23
C ASP A 50 10.40 4.86 4.28
N LEU A 51 9.75 4.85 3.12
CA LEU A 51 8.30 4.94 3.04
C LEU A 51 7.62 3.70 3.63
N LYS A 52 8.20 2.50 3.45
CA LYS A 52 7.71 1.27 4.08
C LYS A 52 7.70 1.39 5.60
N LYS A 53 8.76 1.92 6.18
CA LYS A 53 8.84 2.14 7.63
C LYS A 53 7.77 3.11 8.12
N LYS A 54 7.53 4.17 7.38
CA LYS A 54 6.48 5.15 7.70
C LYS A 54 5.09 4.52 7.62
N ALA A 55 4.84 3.71 6.58
CA ALA A 55 3.56 3.02 6.42
C ALA A 55 3.31 2.03 7.56
N GLN A 56 4.33 1.27 7.96
CA GLN A 56 4.23 0.36 9.10
C GLN A 56 3.93 1.10 10.40
N ALA A 57 4.58 2.24 10.63
CA ALA A 57 4.39 3.04 11.83
C ALA A 57 2.96 3.60 11.94
N GLU A 58 2.31 3.86 10.80
CA GLU A 58 0.95 4.39 10.74
C GLU A 58 -0.12 3.31 10.61
N GLY A 59 0.27 2.02 10.64
CA GLY A 59 -0.68 0.92 10.53
C GLY A 59 -1.21 0.67 9.12
N LEU A 60 -0.55 1.20 8.10
CA LEU A 60 -0.92 1.04 6.68
C LEU A 60 -0.10 -0.06 6.01
N TRP A 61 -0.07 -1.24 6.63
CA TRP A 61 0.75 -2.36 6.17
C TRP A 61 -0.13 -3.60 6.01
N ASN A 62 0.05 -4.33 4.93
CA ASN A 62 -0.69 -5.57 4.67
C ASN A 62 -2.21 -5.38 4.66
N LEU A 63 -2.71 -4.26 4.15
CA LEU A 63 -4.15 -3.93 4.17
C LEU A 63 -5.00 -4.97 3.43
N PHE A 64 -4.43 -5.68 2.47
CA PHE A 64 -5.14 -6.68 1.67
C PHE A 64 -5.42 -7.97 2.43
N LEU A 65 -4.64 -8.29 3.48
CA LEU A 65 -4.83 -9.53 4.24
C LEU A 65 -6.09 -9.45 5.11
N PRO A 66 -6.98 -10.44 5.03
CA PRO A 66 -8.20 -10.44 5.82
C PRO A 66 -7.98 -10.79 7.30
N ASP A 67 -6.81 -11.34 7.64
CA ASP A 67 -6.45 -11.68 9.02
C ASP A 67 -6.06 -10.42 9.79
N SER A 68 -6.71 -10.18 10.94
CA SER A 68 -6.44 -9.01 11.76
C SER A 68 -5.09 -9.06 12.48
N ASP A 69 -4.46 -10.23 12.61
CA ASP A 69 -3.14 -10.36 13.24
C ASP A 69 -2.01 -9.94 12.29
N HIS A 70 -2.16 -10.22 10.99
CA HIS A 70 -1.15 -9.91 9.97
C HIS A 70 -1.55 -8.78 9.03
N GLY A 71 -2.84 -8.46 8.95
CA GLY A 71 -3.38 -7.44 8.08
C GLY A 71 -4.38 -6.55 8.80
N ALA A 72 -5.26 -5.90 8.04
CA ALA A 72 -6.25 -4.98 8.58
C ALA A 72 -7.59 -5.64 8.93
N GLY A 73 -7.78 -6.91 8.63
CA GLY A 73 -9.03 -7.62 8.88
C GLY A 73 -10.17 -7.16 7.99
N LEU A 74 -9.87 -6.74 6.77
CA LEU A 74 -10.85 -6.19 5.83
C LEU A 74 -11.38 -7.28 4.88
N SER A 75 -12.66 -7.17 4.51
CA SER A 75 -13.21 -7.95 3.40
C SER A 75 -12.69 -7.40 2.07
N ASN A 76 -12.89 -8.17 0.98
CA ASN A 76 -12.52 -7.69 -0.36
C ASN A 76 -13.24 -6.41 -0.75
N LEU A 77 -14.52 -6.28 -0.37
CA LEU A 77 -15.29 -5.05 -0.63
C LEU A 77 -14.74 -3.86 0.15
N GLU A 78 -14.30 -4.10 1.37
CA GLU A 78 -13.72 -3.05 2.21
C GLU A 78 -12.33 -2.63 1.75
N TYR A 79 -11.55 -3.57 1.18
CA TYR A 79 -10.22 -3.29 0.65
C TYR A 79 -10.26 -2.56 -0.70
N ALA A 80 -11.29 -2.78 -1.51
CA ALA A 80 -11.36 -2.24 -2.87
C ALA A 80 -11.11 -0.74 -2.98
N PRO A 81 -11.72 0.14 -2.15
CA PRO A 81 -11.45 1.58 -2.24
C PRO A 81 -10.00 1.94 -1.88
N LEU A 82 -9.38 1.17 -0.98
CA LEU A 82 -7.98 1.37 -0.63
C LEU A 82 -7.05 1.01 -1.79
N ALA A 83 -7.34 -0.10 -2.46
CA ALA A 83 -6.59 -0.53 -3.65
C ALA A 83 -6.70 0.51 -4.78
N GLU A 84 -7.86 1.12 -4.96
CA GLU A 84 -8.07 2.18 -5.95
C GLU A 84 -7.20 3.40 -5.65
N ILE A 85 -7.12 3.81 -4.40
CA ILE A 85 -6.28 4.95 -3.98
C ILE A 85 -4.81 4.66 -4.27
N MET A 86 -4.33 3.47 -3.90
CA MET A 86 -2.95 3.06 -4.19
C MET A 86 -2.67 2.99 -5.69
N GLY A 87 -3.67 2.59 -6.48
CA GLY A 87 -3.54 2.43 -7.92
C GLY A 87 -3.32 3.72 -8.69
N HIS A 88 -3.59 4.88 -8.10
CA HIS A 88 -3.30 6.17 -8.72
C HIS A 88 -1.79 6.37 -8.96
N ILE A 89 -0.96 5.78 -8.11
CA ILE A 89 0.50 5.76 -8.26
C ILE A 89 0.92 4.28 -8.16
N PRO A 90 1.18 3.59 -9.28
CA PRO A 90 1.37 2.13 -9.28
C PRO A 90 2.44 1.61 -8.33
N TRP A 91 3.55 2.34 -8.15
CA TRP A 91 4.62 1.89 -7.27
C TRP A 91 4.24 2.02 -5.77
N SER A 92 3.17 2.75 -5.43
CA SER A 92 2.80 2.96 -4.03
C SER A 92 2.33 1.68 -3.34
N SER A 93 1.76 0.72 -4.07
CA SER A 93 1.31 -0.54 -3.47
C SER A 93 2.46 -1.33 -2.85
N GLU A 94 3.68 -1.23 -3.37
CA GLU A 94 4.86 -1.81 -2.75
C GLU A 94 5.16 -1.21 -1.37
N VAL A 95 4.92 0.10 -1.20
CA VAL A 95 5.13 0.79 0.08
C VAL A 95 4.24 0.19 1.18
N PHE A 96 3.04 -0.24 0.82
CA PHE A 96 2.07 -0.82 1.75
C PHE A 96 2.11 -2.35 1.79
N ASN A 97 3.09 -2.95 1.13
CA ASN A 97 3.27 -4.40 0.98
C ASN A 97 2.04 -5.08 0.33
N CYS A 98 1.49 -4.44 -0.67
CA CYS A 98 0.28 -4.88 -1.38
C CYS A 98 0.53 -5.12 -2.87
N SER A 99 1.78 -5.35 -3.31
CA SER A 99 2.07 -5.56 -4.72
C SER A 99 2.13 -7.05 -5.07
N ALA A 100 1.69 -7.38 -6.30
CA ALA A 100 1.82 -8.71 -6.83
C ALA A 100 3.30 -8.97 -7.25
N PRO A 101 3.82 -10.20 -7.16
CA PRO A 101 3.12 -11.43 -6.75
C PRO A 101 3.10 -11.69 -5.24
N ASP A 102 3.68 -10.80 -4.44
CA ASP A 102 3.87 -11.00 -3.01
C ASP A 102 2.55 -11.20 -2.27
N THR A 103 1.49 -10.48 -2.68
CA THR A 103 0.17 -10.58 -2.05
C THR A 103 -0.39 -12.00 -2.11
N GLY A 104 -0.29 -12.65 -3.27
CA GLY A 104 -0.75 -14.03 -3.44
C GLY A 104 0.02 -15.02 -2.58
N ASN A 105 1.35 -14.85 -2.52
CA ASN A 105 2.21 -15.72 -1.70
C ASN A 105 1.92 -15.53 -0.21
N MET A 106 1.71 -14.30 0.24
CA MET A 106 1.38 -14.02 1.63
C MET A 106 0.03 -14.59 2.04
N GLU A 107 -0.97 -14.53 1.17
CA GLU A 107 -2.27 -15.14 1.44
C GLU A 107 -2.15 -16.65 1.62
N VAL A 108 -1.35 -17.32 0.77
CA VAL A 108 -1.12 -18.76 0.87
C VAL A 108 -0.43 -19.10 2.19
N LEU A 109 0.63 -18.38 2.56
CA LEU A 109 1.38 -18.61 3.78
C LEU A 109 0.52 -18.34 5.04
N ASP A 110 -0.35 -17.35 4.98
CA ASP A 110 -1.23 -17.00 6.10
C ASP A 110 -2.29 -18.06 6.35
N ARG A 111 -2.77 -18.75 5.30
CA ARG A 111 -3.80 -19.79 5.41
C ARG A 111 -3.24 -21.16 5.79
N TYR A 112 -2.03 -21.45 5.38
CA TYR A 112 -1.39 -22.76 5.52
C TYR A 112 -0.06 -22.65 6.26
#